data_e8548e20f0a8de9dcdb610905cb330ac
#
_entry.id   e8548e20f0a8de9dcdb610905cb330ac
#
_cell.length_a   1.000
_cell.length_b   1.000
_cell.length_c   1.000
_cell.angle_alpha   90.00
_cell.angle_beta   90.00
_cell.angle_gamma   90.00
#
_symmetry.space_group_name_H-M   'P 1'
#
loop_
_entity.id
_entity.type
_entity.pdbx_description
1 polymer ?
#
loop_
_entity_poly.entity_id
_entity_poly.type
_entity_poly.pdbx_seq_one_letter_code
_entity_poly.pdbx_strand_id
1 'polypeptide(L)'
;MKRPYIVCDMMSSVDGRIDCAMTEKLAGVEDYYSALSELNAPATVSGRVTAQLELASPGEFKGGDGALGHEAFAKNAASRGYEIVADTRGSLLWDDEGEMPRLILTSENADKSYLEYLNGRGISWIACGRNAIDLARACEILSSEFGVERMAVVGGGRINAGFLRAGLLDEVSLLIGPGIDGRGGMTAVFDGLPSDSGVYTLRLESVKTYKSCAVWIRYSVKK
;
A
#
# COMPACT_ATOMS: atom_id res chain seq x y z
N MET A 1 2.86 -19.13 9.76
CA MET A 1 1.80 -18.74 8.81
C MET A 1 2.45 -18.35 7.49
N LYS A 2 1.88 -18.80 6.36
CA LYS A 2 2.41 -18.43 5.04
C LYS A 2 1.86 -17.04 4.69
N ARG A 3 2.73 -16.06 4.46
CA ARG A 3 2.38 -14.71 4.02
C ARG A 3 3.33 -14.24 2.93
N PRO A 4 2.99 -13.22 2.15
CA PRO A 4 3.92 -12.64 1.20
C PRO A 4 5.19 -12.09 1.88
N TYR A 5 6.29 -12.02 1.13
CA TYR A 5 7.42 -11.16 1.46
C TYR A 5 7.02 -9.70 1.17
N ILE A 6 7.18 -8.80 2.14
CA ILE A 6 6.61 -7.45 2.07
C ILE A 6 7.72 -6.40 2.16
N VAL A 7 7.82 -5.60 1.09
CA VAL A 7 8.74 -4.48 1.00
C VAL A 7 7.95 -3.18 1.10
N CYS A 8 8.29 -2.30 2.03
CA CYS A 8 7.82 -0.90 1.96
C CYS A 8 8.72 -0.17 0.97
N ASP A 9 8.18 0.24 -0.18
CA ASP A 9 8.93 0.92 -1.22
C ASP A 9 8.39 2.33 -1.44
N MET A 10 9.23 3.34 -1.23
CA MET A 10 8.83 4.74 -1.25
C MET A 10 9.88 5.63 -1.90
N MET A 11 9.40 6.68 -2.58
CA MET A 11 10.21 7.85 -2.88
C MET A 11 9.95 8.95 -1.85
N SER A 12 10.99 9.64 -1.40
CA SER A 12 10.86 10.78 -0.49
C SER A 12 11.82 11.91 -0.82
N SER A 13 11.52 13.11 -0.29
CA SER A 13 12.50 14.19 -0.17
C SER A 13 13.57 13.85 0.88
N VAL A 14 14.66 14.65 0.94
CA VAL A 14 15.73 14.51 1.93
C VAL A 14 15.21 14.61 3.37
N ASP A 15 14.17 15.39 3.61
CA ASP A 15 13.48 15.53 4.91
C ASP A 15 12.35 14.52 5.11
N GLY A 16 12.28 13.47 4.28
CA GLY A 16 11.42 12.29 4.48
C GLY A 16 9.94 12.47 4.10
N ARG A 17 9.59 13.51 3.33
CA ARG A 17 8.21 13.75 2.88
C ARG A 17 7.89 12.97 1.62
N ILE A 18 6.62 12.55 1.49
CA ILE A 18 6.13 11.64 0.43
C ILE A 18 4.92 12.19 -0.33
N ASP A 19 4.63 13.47 -0.23
CA ASP A 19 3.56 14.09 -1.01
C ASP A 19 3.80 13.93 -2.51
N CYS A 20 2.89 13.28 -3.23
CA CYS A 20 3.05 12.94 -4.66
C CYS A 20 3.31 14.20 -5.50
N ALA A 21 2.54 15.28 -5.30
CA ALA A 21 2.73 16.53 -6.02
C ALA A 21 4.09 17.20 -5.78
N MET A 22 4.79 16.81 -4.71
CA MET A 22 6.16 17.24 -4.43
C MET A 22 7.16 16.25 -5.00
N THR A 23 6.99 14.95 -4.77
CA THR A 23 7.93 13.94 -5.26
C THR A 23 8.05 13.93 -6.79
N GLU A 24 6.97 14.20 -7.52
CA GLU A 24 6.98 14.37 -8.98
C GLU A 24 7.90 15.49 -9.47
N LYS A 25 8.23 16.47 -8.62
CA LYS A 25 9.12 17.58 -8.93
C LYS A 25 10.60 17.28 -8.63
N LEU A 26 10.86 16.18 -7.93
CA LEU A 26 12.21 15.75 -7.61
C LEU A 26 12.85 15.04 -8.81
N ALA A 27 14.14 15.22 -9.01
CA ALA A 27 14.88 14.35 -9.91
C ALA A 27 14.89 12.92 -9.33
N GLY A 28 14.86 11.91 -10.20
CA GLY A 28 14.90 10.50 -9.78
C GLY A 28 13.57 9.76 -9.78
N VAL A 29 12.48 10.35 -10.29
CA VAL A 29 11.17 9.65 -10.44
C VAL A 29 11.32 8.40 -11.32
N GLU A 30 12.03 8.46 -12.44
CA GLU A 30 12.30 7.30 -13.30
C GLU A 30 13.18 6.26 -12.60
N ASP A 31 14.13 6.72 -11.76
CA ASP A 31 14.94 5.83 -10.93
C ASP A 31 14.11 5.10 -9.89
N TYR A 32 13.07 5.75 -9.35
CA TYR A 32 12.12 5.12 -8.42
C TYR A 32 11.36 3.96 -9.08
N TYR A 33 10.79 4.16 -10.25
CA TYR A 33 10.10 3.08 -10.97
C TYR A 33 11.05 1.96 -11.39
N SER A 34 12.28 2.30 -11.74
CA SER A 34 13.34 1.31 -12.01
C SER A 34 13.69 0.50 -10.75
N ALA A 35 13.83 1.16 -9.60
CA ALA A 35 14.07 0.52 -8.31
C ALA A 35 12.91 -0.40 -7.89
N LEU A 36 11.66 0.06 -8.03
CA LEU A 36 10.46 -0.74 -7.77
C LEU A 36 10.44 -2.01 -8.64
N SER A 37 10.77 -1.89 -9.91
CA SER A 37 10.89 -3.04 -10.82
C SER A 37 11.97 -4.03 -10.38
N GLU A 38 13.15 -3.54 -9.91
CA GLU A 38 14.23 -4.38 -9.38
C GLU A 38 13.82 -5.19 -8.14
N LEU A 39 12.78 -4.76 -7.39
CA LEU A 39 12.26 -5.49 -6.23
C LEU A 39 11.50 -6.77 -6.59
N ASN A 40 11.13 -6.97 -7.85
CA ASN A 40 10.35 -8.12 -8.33
C ASN A 40 9.10 -8.38 -7.46
N ALA A 41 8.37 -7.33 -7.13
CA ALA A 41 7.12 -7.37 -6.38
C ALA A 41 5.93 -7.20 -7.33
N PRO A 42 5.33 -8.30 -7.82
CA PRO A 42 4.26 -8.22 -8.82
C PRO A 42 2.96 -7.65 -8.29
N ALA A 43 2.79 -7.57 -6.98
CA ALA A 43 1.67 -6.90 -6.35
C ALA A 43 2.13 -5.64 -5.62
N THR A 44 1.32 -4.58 -5.71
CA THR A 44 1.52 -3.32 -4.97
C THR A 44 0.36 -3.08 -4.01
N VAL A 45 0.62 -2.42 -2.88
CA VAL A 45 -0.40 -2.06 -1.90
C VAL A 45 -0.34 -0.56 -1.63
N SER A 46 -1.44 0.14 -1.86
CA SER A 46 -1.61 1.54 -1.49
C SER A 46 -2.75 1.74 -0.49
N GLY A 47 -2.71 2.85 0.24
CA GLY A 47 -3.80 3.25 1.12
C GLY A 47 -4.88 4.04 0.39
N ARG A 48 -6.06 4.14 1.01
CA ARG A 48 -7.23 4.85 0.44
C ARG A 48 -6.92 6.26 -0.08
N VAL A 49 -6.13 7.05 0.65
CA VAL A 49 -5.84 8.44 0.25
C VAL A 49 -5.00 8.48 -1.02
N THR A 50 -3.95 7.67 -1.11
CA THR A 50 -3.14 7.55 -2.31
C THR A 50 -3.98 7.06 -3.49
N ALA A 51 -4.78 6.01 -3.28
CA ALA A 51 -5.66 5.49 -4.32
C ALA A 51 -6.71 6.51 -4.78
N GLN A 52 -7.25 7.35 -3.88
CA GLN A 52 -8.19 8.41 -4.24
C GLN A 52 -7.56 9.49 -5.15
N LEU A 53 -6.25 9.74 -4.97
CA LEU A 53 -5.54 10.75 -5.75
C LEU A 53 -5.07 10.23 -7.12
N GLU A 54 -4.73 8.96 -7.19
CA GLU A 54 -3.99 8.40 -8.34
C GLU A 54 -4.80 7.38 -9.16
N LEU A 55 -5.76 6.68 -8.55
CA LEU A 55 -6.37 5.48 -9.14
C LEU A 55 -7.90 5.51 -9.18
N ALA A 56 -8.53 6.06 -8.14
CA ALA A 56 -9.98 6.00 -7.99
C ALA A 56 -10.68 7.14 -8.74
N SER A 57 -11.91 6.88 -9.14
CA SER A 57 -12.77 7.92 -9.71
C SER A 57 -13.18 8.94 -8.67
N PRO A 58 -13.47 10.19 -9.07
CA PRO A 58 -13.97 11.22 -8.15
C PRO A 58 -15.27 10.81 -7.48
N GLY A 59 -15.42 11.18 -6.19
CA GLY A 59 -16.62 10.91 -5.41
C GLY A 59 -16.43 9.83 -4.36
N GLU A 60 -17.53 9.42 -3.75
CA GLU A 60 -17.55 8.35 -2.74
C GLU A 60 -18.73 7.42 -3.00
N PHE A 61 -18.51 6.12 -2.84
CA PHE A 61 -19.58 5.13 -2.86
C PHE A 61 -20.50 5.34 -1.65
N LYS A 62 -21.79 5.35 -1.91
CA LYS A 62 -22.81 5.48 -0.86
C LYS A 62 -23.55 4.16 -0.77
N GLY A 63 -23.23 3.36 0.23
CA GLY A 63 -23.93 2.13 0.56
C GLY A 63 -25.22 2.39 1.32
N GLY A 64 -25.97 1.34 1.60
CA GLY A 64 -27.25 1.40 2.33
C GLY A 64 -27.77 0.05 2.77
N ASP A 65 -27.10 -1.05 2.41
CA ASP A 65 -27.56 -2.42 2.69
C ASP A 65 -26.99 -3.01 3.99
N GLY A 66 -26.20 -2.20 4.71
CA GLY A 66 -25.59 -2.55 5.98
C GLY A 66 -24.29 -3.36 5.83
N ALA A 67 -23.61 -3.50 6.96
CA ALA A 67 -22.32 -4.15 7.03
C ALA A 67 -22.36 -5.63 6.61
N LEU A 68 -21.27 -6.12 6.02
CA LEU A 68 -21.08 -7.55 5.73
C LEU A 68 -21.16 -8.39 7.02
N GLY A 69 -20.42 -7.99 8.06
CA GLY A 69 -20.50 -8.55 9.41
C GLY A 69 -19.68 -9.81 9.68
N HIS A 70 -18.93 -10.30 8.70
CA HIS A 70 -18.05 -11.47 8.84
C HIS A 70 -16.89 -11.42 7.83
N GLU A 71 -15.86 -12.24 8.06
CA GLU A 71 -14.76 -12.42 7.11
C GLU A 71 -15.26 -13.09 5.83
N ALA A 72 -14.90 -12.50 4.68
CA ALA A 72 -15.16 -13.08 3.37
C ALA A 72 -14.19 -12.52 2.33
N PHE A 73 -14.13 -13.16 1.17
CA PHE A 73 -13.42 -12.66 0.01
C PHE A 73 -14.09 -13.11 -1.28
N ALA A 74 -13.81 -12.38 -2.37
CA ALA A 74 -14.15 -12.78 -3.72
C ALA A 74 -12.95 -12.62 -4.64
N LYS A 75 -12.60 -13.68 -5.37
CA LYS A 75 -11.56 -13.68 -6.38
C LYS A 75 -12.18 -13.57 -7.76
N ASN A 76 -12.47 -12.34 -8.16
CA ASN A 76 -13.13 -12.04 -9.44
C ASN A 76 -12.13 -12.00 -10.62
N ALA A 77 -10.84 -11.82 -10.33
CA ALA A 77 -9.77 -11.89 -11.31
C ALA A 77 -8.64 -12.79 -10.82
N ALA A 78 -8.10 -13.63 -11.70
CA ALA A 78 -6.93 -14.44 -11.43
C ALA A 78 -5.70 -13.79 -12.07
N SER A 79 -4.67 -13.52 -11.29
CA SER A 79 -3.44 -12.89 -11.75
C SER A 79 -2.24 -13.37 -10.94
N ARG A 80 -1.03 -13.08 -11.44
CA ARG A 80 0.22 -13.21 -10.67
C ARG A 80 0.57 -11.93 -9.91
N GLY A 81 -0.05 -10.81 -10.27
CA GLY A 81 0.12 -9.51 -9.63
C GLY A 81 -1.22 -8.79 -9.49
N TYR A 82 -1.32 -7.95 -8.48
CA TYR A 82 -2.52 -7.18 -8.18
C TYR A 82 -2.15 -5.76 -7.78
N GLU A 83 -2.98 -4.81 -8.21
CA GLU A 83 -3.04 -3.48 -7.63
C GLU A 83 -3.96 -3.52 -6.41
N ILE A 84 -3.36 -3.60 -5.22
CA ILE A 84 -4.10 -3.77 -3.97
C ILE A 84 -4.34 -2.40 -3.33
N VAL A 85 -5.58 -2.13 -2.92
CA VAL A 85 -5.95 -0.89 -2.25
C VAL A 85 -6.58 -1.18 -0.90
N ALA A 86 -6.03 -0.59 0.16
CA ALA A 86 -6.58 -0.66 1.51
C ALA A 86 -7.63 0.44 1.71
N ASP A 87 -8.90 0.10 1.53
CA ASP A 87 -10.06 0.96 1.78
C ASP A 87 -10.96 0.34 2.86
N THR A 88 -10.65 0.64 4.11
CA THR A 88 -11.29 0.05 5.29
C THR A 88 -12.82 0.15 5.28
N ARG A 89 -13.37 1.21 4.71
CA ARG A 89 -14.82 1.48 4.72
C ARG A 89 -15.53 1.04 3.45
N GLY A 90 -14.79 0.82 2.36
CA GLY A 90 -15.39 0.55 1.06
C GLY A 90 -16.08 1.79 0.50
N SER A 91 -15.31 2.83 0.24
CA SER A 91 -15.85 4.13 -0.19
C SER A 91 -15.35 4.61 -1.56
N LEU A 92 -14.33 3.96 -2.11
CA LEU A 92 -13.75 4.36 -3.39
C LEU A 92 -14.58 3.91 -4.59
N LEU A 93 -14.63 4.75 -5.61
CA LEU A 93 -15.28 4.46 -6.89
C LEU A 93 -14.23 4.07 -7.93
N TRP A 94 -14.62 3.19 -8.85
CA TRP A 94 -13.74 2.61 -9.86
C TRP A 94 -14.44 2.62 -11.22
N ASP A 95 -13.95 3.38 -12.18
CA ASP A 95 -14.54 3.48 -13.53
C ASP A 95 -13.72 2.77 -14.61
N ASP A 96 -12.44 2.51 -14.33
CA ASP A 96 -11.52 1.82 -15.23
C ASP A 96 -11.10 0.44 -14.68
N GLU A 97 -10.57 -0.40 -15.57
CA GLU A 97 -10.05 -1.72 -15.19
C GLU A 97 -8.61 -1.65 -14.66
N GLY A 98 -7.92 -0.51 -14.86
CA GLY A 98 -6.50 -0.36 -14.53
C GLY A 98 -5.57 -1.21 -15.41
N GLU A 99 -4.26 -1.05 -15.23
CA GLU A 99 -3.26 -1.87 -15.95
C GLU A 99 -3.10 -3.28 -15.37
N MET A 100 -3.39 -3.43 -14.09
CA MET A 100 -3.37 -4.71 -13.37
C MET A 100 -4.73 -4.96 -12.71
N PRO A 101 -5.10 -6.25 -12.51
CA PRO A 101 -6.30 -6.59 -11.75
C PRO A 101 -6.29 -5.95 -10.37
N ARG A 102 -7.37 -5.25 -10.03
CA ARG A 102 -7.53 -4.57 -8.76
C ARG A 102 -8.04 -5.50 -7.68
N LEU A 103 -7.55 -5.32 -6.45
CA LEU A 103 -7.98 -6.05 -5.27
C LEU A 103 -8.17 -5.07 -4.11
N ILE A 104 -9.35 -5.05 -3.51
CA ILE A 104 -9.66 -4.17 -2.40
C ILE A 104 -9.57 -4.92 -1.07
N LEU A 105 -8.74 -4.41 -0.15
CA LEU A 105 -8.75 -4.82 1.24
C LEU A 105 -9.71 -3.92 2.01
N THR A 106 -10.68 -4.51 2.67
CA THR A 106 -11.66 -3.78 3.47
C THR A 106 -11.92 -4.46 4.82
N SER A 107 -12.72 -3.84 5.68
CA SER A 107 -13.14 -4.45 6.94
C SER A 107 -14.48 -5.16 6.80
N GLU A 108 -14.83 -5.98 7.79
CA GLU A 108 -16.16 -6.62 7.88
C GLU A 108 -17.30 -5.61 8.00
N ASN A 109 -17.00 -4.35 8.31
CA ASN A 109 -17.97 -3.25 8.33
C ASN A 109 -18.22 -2.61 6.95
N ALA A 110 -17.55 -3.06 5.89
CA ALA A 110 -17.86 -2.61 4.53
C ALA A 110 -19.32 -2.93 4.19
N ASP A 111 -19.97 -2.02 3.49
CA ASP A 111 -21.35 -2.19 3.07
C ASP A 111 -21.48 -3.32 2.03
N LYS A 112 -22.52 -4.16 2.16
CA LYS A 112 -22.77 -5.27 1.23
C LYS A 112 -22.92 -4.79 -0.21
N SER A 113 -23.63 -3.68 -0.42
CA SER A 113 -23.79 -3.11 -1.75
C SER A 113 -22.48 -2.64 -2.37
N TYR A 114 -21.48 -2.26 -1.57
CA TYR A 114 -20.14 -1.96 -2.07
C TYR A 114 -19.44 -3.22 -2.61
N LEU A 115 -19.55 -4.33 -1.90
CA LEU A 115 -18.97 -5.60 -2.34
C LEU A 115 -19.65 -6.14 -3.61
N GLU A 116 -20.97 -5.95 -3.73
CA GLU A 116 -21.72 -6.24 -4.96
C GLU A 116 -21.27 -5.33 -6.12
N TYR A 117 -21.06 -4.03 -5.85
CA TYR A 117 -20.49 -3.10 -6.81
C TYR A 117 -19.12 -3.55 -7.30
N LEU A 118 -18.22 -4.00 -6.41
CA LEU A 118 -16.92 -4.54 -6.80
C LEU A 118 -17.07 -5.81 -7.65
N ASN A 119 -17.96 -6.72 -7.25
CA ASN A 119 -18.23 -7.95 -8.01
C ASN A 119 -18.73 -7.64 -9.43
N GLY A 120 -19.65 -6.69 -9.57
CA GLY A 120 -20.18 -6.26 -10.87
C GLY A 120 -19.12 -5.66 -11.81
N ARG A 121 -17.97 -5.23 -11.25
CA ARG A 121 -16.82 -4.69 -11.99
C ARG A 121 -15.66 -5.68 -12.15
N GLY A 122 -15.84 -6.92 -11.71
CA GLY A 122 -14.76 -7.91 -11.74
C GLY A 122 -13.59 -7.61 -10.79
N ILE A 123 -13.77 -6.68 -9.84
CA ILE A 123 -12.75 -6.31 -8.86
C ILE A 123 -12.76 -7.33 -7.72
N SER A 124 -11.60 -7.89 -7.42
CA SER A 124 -11.43 -8.81 -6.28
C SER A 124 -11.44 -8.04 -4.95
N TRP A 125 -11.85 -8.70 -3.88
CA TRP A 125 -11.82 -8.07 -2.57
C TRP A 125 -11.60 -9.07 -1.43
N ILE A 126 -11.10 -8.58 -0.30
CA ILE A 126 -10.95 -9.29 0.96
C ILE A 126 -11.53 -8.38 2.06
N ALA A 127 -12.52 -8.87 2.78
CA ALA A 127 -13.09 -8.23 3.95
C ALA A 127 -12.67 -9.02 5.20
N CYS A 128 -11.81 -8.44 6.04
CA CYS A 128 -11.33 -9.08 7.26
C CYS A 128 -10.99 -8.05 8.35
N GLY A 129 -11.26 -8.42 9.60
CA GLY A 129 -11.16 -7.52 10.74
C GLY A 129 -12.40 -6.63 10.90
N ARG A 130 -12.90 -6.54 12.11
CA ARG A 130 -14.23 -5.97 12.40
C ARG A 130 -14.33 -4.46 12.10
N ASN A 131 -13.48 -3.64 12.73
CA ASN A 131 -13.55 -2.17 12.62
C ASN A 131 -12.42 -1.57 11.80
N ALA A 132 -11.40 -2.36 11.53
CA ALA A 132 -10.24 -2.03 10.72
C ALA A 132 -9.79 -3.29 10.01
N ILE A 133 -9.08 -3.14 8.90
CA ILE A 133 -8.51 -4.27 8.18
C ILE A 133 -7.52 -4.99 9.11
N ASP A 134 -7.71 -6.30 9.30
CA ASP A 134 -6.68 -7.16 9.88
C ASP A 134 -5.62 -7.45 8.80
N LEU A 135 -4.55 -6.67 8.81
CA LEU A 135 -3.48 -6.78 7.81
C LEU A 135 -2.77 -8.13 7.85
N ALA A 136 -2.65 -8.75 9.03
CA ALA A 136 -2.03 -10.07 9.13
C ALA A 136 -2.90 -11.13 8.46
N ARG A 137 -4.20 -11.11 8.77
CA ARG A 137 -5.16 -12.02 8.15
C ARG A 137 -5.32 -11.76 6.64
N ALA A 138 -5.37 -10.49 6.22
CA ALA A 138 -5.38 -10.14 4.80
C ALA A 138 -4.17 -10.73 4.06
N CYS A 139 -2.96 -10.65 4.63
CA CYS A 139 -1.75 -11.22 4.05
C CYS A 139 -1.81 -12.74 3.95
N GLU A 140 -2.42 -13.43 4.92
CA GLU A 140 -2.64 -14.89 4.84
C GLU A 140 -3.54 -15.24 3.65
N ILE A 141 -4.68 -14.56 3.52
CA ILE A 141 -5.63 -14.76 2.42
C ILE A 141 -4.98 -14.41 1.07
N LEU A 142 -4.24 -13.30 0.98
CA LEU A 142 -3.49 -12.93 -0.22
C LEU A 142 -2.54 -14.05 -0.65
N SER A 143 -1.85 -14.69 0.30
CA SER A 143 -0.92 -15.77 -0.02
C SER A 143 -1.63 -17.07 -0.38
N SER A 144 -2.65 -17.48 0.40
CA SER A 144 -3.32 -18.79 0.21
C SER A 144 -4.28 -18.81 -0.96
N GLU A 145 -5.10 -17.77 -1.11
CA GLU A 145 -6.20 -17.74 -2.08
C GLU A 145 -5.81 -17.02 -3.38
N PHE A 146 -5.00 -15.96 -3.26
CA PHE A 146 -4.62 -15.14 -4.42
C PHE A 146 -3.23 -15.48 -4.97
N GLY A 147 -2.44 -16.29 -4.24
CA GLY A 147 -1.11 -16.70 -4.68
C GLY A 147 -0.07 -15.57 -4.66
N VAL A 148 -0.31 -14.51 -3.89
CA VAL A 148 0.65 -13.41 -3.72
C VAL A 148 1.81 -13.89 -2.85
N GLU A 149 3.00 -13.96 -3.43
CA GLU A 149 4.21 -14.40 -2.72
C GLU A 149 5.10 -13.22 -2.31
N ARG A 150 5.03 -12.10 -3.04
CA ARG A 150 5.80 -10.89 -2.80
C ARG A 150 4.99 -9.67 -3.18
N MET A 151 5.05 -8.62 -2.36
CA MET A 151 4.36 -7.36 -2.63
C MET A 151 5.14 -6.15 -2.12
N ALA A 152 4.93 -5.00 -2.77
CA ALA A 152 5.45 -3.71 -2.35
C ALA A 152 4.33 -2.85 -1.74
N VAL A 153 4.54 -2.32 -0.55
CA VAL A 153 3.68 -1.29 0.04
C VAL A 153 4.20 0.07 -0.44
N VAL A 154 3.44 0.71 -1.33
CA VAL A 154 3.84 1.91 -2.07
C VAL A 154 3.17 3.20 -1.54
N GLY A 155 2.67 3.16 -0.33
CA GLY A 155 2.23 4.38 0.36
C GLY A 155 0.72 4.47 0.62
N GLY A 156 0.23 5.53 1.30
CA GLY A 156 0.95 6.56 2.05
C GLY A 156 1.46 6.16 3.42
N GLY A 157 1.98 7.12 4.15
CA GLY A 157 2.67 6.89 5.42
C GLY A 157 1.88 6.12 6.47
N ARG A 158 0.57 6.25 6.52
CA ARG A 158 -0.30 5.52 7.47
C ARG A 158 -0.39 4.03 7.17
N ILE A 159 -0.48 3.62 5.92
CA ILE A 159 -0.50 2.19 5.57
C ILE A 159 0.88 1.59 5.78
N ASN A 160 1.96 2.30 5.47
CA ASN A 160 3.32 1.89 5.77
C ASN A 160 3.51 1.64 7.27
N ALA A 161 3.07 2.59 8.12
CA ALA A 161 3.09 2.47 9.57
C ALA A 161 2.21 1.31 10.07
N GLY A 162 1.06 1.06 9.45
CA GLY A 162 0.19 -0.07 9.74
C GLY A 162 0.88 -1.41 9.55
N PHE A 163 1.52 -1.62 8.42
CA PHE A 163 2.31 -2.83 8.13
C PHE A 163 3.51 -2.98 9.06
N LEU A 164 4.21 -1.86 9.36
CA LEU A 164 5.32 -1.87 10.30
C LEU A 164 4.87 -2.28 11.71
N ARG A 165 3.81 -1.67 12.23
CA ARG A 165 3.25 -1.97 13.56
C ARG A 165 2.75 -3.41 13.68
N ALA A 166 2.22 -3.96 12.60
CA ALA A 166 1.77 -5.35 12.55
C ALA A 166 2.94 -6.36 12.45
N GLY A 167 4.20 -5.90 12.37
CA GLY A 167 5.38 -6.76 12.22
C GLY A 167 5.44 -7.48 10.86
N LEU A 168 4.78 -6.93 9.85
CA LEU A 168 4.63 -7.56 8.55
C LEU A 168 5.70 -7.16 7.54
N LEU A 169 6.37 -6.01 7.73
CA LEU A 169 7.44 -5.59 6.83
C LEU A 169 8.68 -6.48 6.99
N ASP A 170 9.22 -6.92 5.88
CA ASP A 170 10.49 -7.63 5.79
C ASP A 170 11.62 -6.68 5.39
N GLU A 171 11.30 -5.68 4.54
CA GLU A 171 12.27 -4.76 3.98
C GLU A 171 11.68 -3.35 3.87
N VAL A 172 12.55 -2.34 3.98
CA VAL A 172 12.27 -0.94 3.63
C VAL A 172 13.20 -0.57 2.49
N SER A 173 12.62 -0.17 1.37
CA SER A 173 13.28 0.33 0.18
C SER A 173 12.91 1.82 0.05
N LEU A 174 13.88 2.70 0.09
CA LEU A 174 13.66 4.13 0.07
C LEU A 174 14.55 4.80 -0.97
N LEU A 175 13.95 5.42 -1.98
CA LEU A 175 14.63 6.30 -2.90
C LEU A 175 14.49 7.75 -2.41
N ILE A 176 15.60 8.36 -2.04
CA ILE A 176 15.67 9.74 -1.58
C ILE A 176 16.00 10.61 -2.79
N GLY A 177 15.03 11.40 -3.22
CA GLY A 177 15.21 12.39 -4.28
C GLY A 177 15.97 13.63 -3.76
N PRO A 178 16.74 14.31 -4.62
CA PRO A 178 17.62 15.41 -4.23
C PRO A 178 16.84 16.73 -4.07
N GLY A 179 16.02 16.81 -3.03
CA GLY A 179 15.23 17.99 -2.71
C GLY A 179 14.70 17.98 -1.30
N ILE A 180 14.29 19.14 -0.82
CA ILE A 180 13.71 19.37 0.51
C ILE A 180 12.29 19.92 0.34
N ASP A 181 11.32 19.31 0.99
CA ASP A 181 9.95 19.83 1.04
C ASP A 181 9.83 20.99 2.05
N GLY A 182 10.27 20.78 3.28
CA GLY A 182 10.28 21.77 4.36
C GLY A 182 8.91 22.19 4.87
N ARG A 183 7.79 21.76 4.25
CA ARG A 183 6.44 22.14 4.68
C ARG A 183 6.05 21.42 5.98
N GLY A 184 5.44 22.16 6.92
CA GLY A 184 4.88 21.58 8.14
C GLY A 184 3.64 20.74 7.87
N GLY A 185 3.44 19.67 8.65
CA GLY A 185 2.22 18.85 8.59
C GLY A 185 2.11 17.90 7.38
N MET A 186 3.13 17.85 6.53
CA MET A 186 3.16 16.90 5.39
C MET A 186 3.49 15.50 5.86
N THR A 187 2.90 14.51 5.19
CA THR A 187 3.06 13.09 5.52
C THR A 187 4.50 12.62 5.30
N ALA A 188 5.03 11.87 6.26
CA ALA A 188 6.31 11.19 6.17
C ALA A 188 6.17 9.76 5.64
N VAL A 189 7.31 9.12 5.32
CA VAL A 189 7.37 7.70 4.86
C VAL A 189 6.61 6.77 5.82
N PHE A 190 6.75 6.99 7.12
CA PHE A 190 5.97 6.32 8.17
C PHE A 190 5.29 7.38 9.04
N ASP A 191 3.98 7.31 9.16
CA ASP A 191 3.20 8.31 9.88
C ASP A 191 2.01 7.68 10.62
N GLY A 192 1.64 8.25 11.77
CA GLY A 192 0.49 7.82 12.56
C GLY A 192 0.76 6.65 13.50
N LEU A 193 2.01 6.35 13.81
CA LEU A 193 2.34 5.49 14.95
C LEU A 193 1.99 6.20 16.27
N PRO A 194 1.59 5.45 17.33
CA PRO A 194 1.42 6.02 18.67
C PRO A 194 2.69 6.70 19.17
N SER A 195 2.54 7.77 19.95
CA SER A 195 3.68 8.56 20.47
C SER A 195 4.58 7.77 21.42
N ASP A 196 4.07 6.70 21.99
CA ASP A 196 4.78 5.77 22.88
C ASP A 196 5.39 4.58 22.12
N SER A 197 5.27 4.54 20.81
CA SER A 197 5.93 3.51 19.99
C SER A 197 7.45 3.61 20.15
N GLY A 198 8.08 2.47 20.34
CA GLY A 198 9.55 2.36 20.33
C GLY A 198 10.15 2.62 18.95
N VAL A 199 11.47 2.62 18.88
CA VAL A 199 12.20 2.72 17.62
C VAL A 199 12.31 1.34 16.97
N TYR A 200 11.86 1.23 15.72
CA TYR A 200 12.07 0.03 14.90
C TYR A 200 13.49 0.05 14.33
N THR A 201 14.26 -0.99 14.62
CA THR A 201 15.66 -1.08 14.18
C THR A 201 15.78 -1.78 12.85
N LEU A 202 16.65 -1.25 12.00
CA LEU A 202 16.88 -1.72 10.64
C LEU A 202 18.33 -2.17 10.48
N ARG A 203 18.58 -3.05 9.50
CA ARG A 203 19.94 -3.44 9.09
C ARG A 203 20.12 -3.03 7.63
N LEU A 204 21.16 -2.25 7.36
CA LEU A 204 21.50 -1.82 6.01
C LEU A 204 21.84 -3.03 5.13
N GLU A 205 21.19 -3.13 3.98
CA GLU A 205 21.46 -4.15 2.96
C GLU A 205 22.22 -3.60 1.77
N SER A 206 21.80 -2.43 1.25
CA SER A 206 22.48 -1.80 0.11
C SER A 206 22.24 -0.30 0.03
N VAL A 207 23.16 0.40 -0.66
CA VAL A 207 23.03 1.80 -1.07
C VAL A 207 23.45 1.89 -2.52
N LYS A 208 22.65 2.57 -3.34
CA LYS A 208 22.94 2.84 -4.76
C LYS A 208 22.70 4.32 -5.04
N THR A 209 23.58 4.95 -5.80
CA THR A 209 23.42 6.34 -6.25
C THR A 209 23.10 6.37 -7.73
N TYR A 210 22.32 7.36 -8.13
CA TYR A 210 21.90 7.55 -9.51
C TYR A 210 22.48 8.85 -10.09
N LYS A 211 22.51 8.94 -11.42
CA LYS A 211 22.95 10.17 -12.12
C LYS A 211 22.04 11.37 -11.85
N SER A 212 20.78 11.13 -11.48
CA SER A 212 19.82 12.14 -11.02
C SER A 212 20.16 12.74 -9.67
N CYS A 213 21.24 12.30 -9.02
CA CYS A 213 21.60 12.59 -7.62
C CYS A 213 20.65 11.97 -6.58
N ALA A 214 19.74 11.10 -6.98
CA ALA A 214 18.94 10.31 -6.05
C ALA A 214 19.78 9.21 -5.40
N VAL A 215 19.39 8.82 -4.18
CA VAL A 215 20.03 7.74 -3.41
C VAL A 215 19.00 6.70 -3.07
N TRP A 216 19.20 5.46 -3.49
CA TRP A 216 18.37 4.33 -3.12
C TRP A 216 19.00 3.55 -1.99
N ILE A 217 18.27 3.41 -0.88
CA ILE A 217 18.71 2.72 0.33
C ILE A 217 17.75 1.58 0.62
N ARG A 218 18.29 0.40 0.92
CA ARG A 218 17.52 -0.78 1.30
C ARG A 218 17.94 -1.27 2.69
N TYR A 219 16.95 -1.57 3.51
CA TYR A 219 17.13 -2.09 4.86
C TYR A 219 16.26 -3.33 5.08
N SER A 220 16.77 -4.35 5.75
CA SER A 220 15.93 -5.39 6.35
C SER A 220 15.40 -4.92 7.72
N VAL A 221 14.15 -5.28 8.01
CA VAL A 221 13.52 -4.99 9.31
C VAL A 221 13.93 -6.07 10.30
N LYS A 222 14.51 -5.67 11.43
CA LYS A 222 14.83 -6.62 12.52
C LYS A 222 13.54 -7.04 13.23
N LYS A 223 13.32 -8.34 13.27
CA LYS A 223 12.19 -8.97 13.99
C LYS A 223 12.59 -9.31 15.42
#